data_bd303c2ff632eb674a457030a5350fcb
#
_entry.id   bd303c2ff632eb674a457030a5350fcb
#
_cell.length_a   1.000
_cell.length_b   1.000
_cell.length_c   1.000
_cell.angle_alpha   90.00
_cell.angle_beta   90.00
_cell.angle_gamma   90.00
#
_symmetry.space_group_name_H-M   'P 1'
#
loop_
_entity.id
_entity.type
_entity.pdbx_description
1 polymer ?
#
loop_
_entity_poly.entity_id
_entity_poly.type
_entity_poly.pdbx_seq_one_letter_code
_entity_poly.pdbx_strand_id
1 'polypeptide(L)'
;MQQVYLKSDSIISPLGFGTMANLRELRLQNSALKLQKPTSKYPAGYYAGMLDEEIIDRSFSLIGNCEDYTKLEKMLILAIKDVVDKEARVDSLSTGLVIATTKGNIDLLNFNKFAKERVELWKMAQVVADFFGFKNKPIVVSNACISGGLAIKTAADFIKSGKFHNAIVAAGDLVSDFVLSGFQSFQAMSAKACKPFDAERNGISLGEAAAAVFIDEQTSQEQNVEFIHAVTTNDANHISGPSRDGEGLYQAISRLEHFTGITSEEIDAISAHGTATIYNDEMEAIAFDRSNLNDIPLHSLKGYFGHTLGASALIESIMLKHSLLNNELIISKNFESSGVSASLNITTEATQKEINMALKTASGFGGCNIAMLFRKTKPHV
;
A
#
# COMPACT_ATOMS: atom_id res chain seq x y z
N MET A 1 4.01 26.33 2.01
CA MET A 1 4.75 25.07 2.28
C MET A 1 5.24 24.54 0.96
N GLN A 2 6.41 23.89 0.94
CA GLN A 2 6.92 23.22 -0.25
C GLN A 2 5.98 22.09 -0.67
N GLN A 3 5.60 22.08 -1.96
CA GLN A 3 4.74 21.05 -2.53
C GLN A 3 5.56 19.80 -2.84
N VAL A 4 4.91 18.65 -2.81
CA VAL A 4 5.55 17.36 -3.07
C VAL A 4 4.63 16.53 -3.97
N TYR A 5 5.18 15.96 -5.04
CA TYR A 5 4.42 15.29 -6.08
C TYR A 5 4.81 13.83 -6.22
N LEU A 6 3.83 12.96 -6.45
CA LEU A 6 4.04 11.58 -6.84
C LEU A 6 4.23 11.53 -8.36
N LYS A 7 5.39 11.07 -8.78
CA LYS A 7 5.81 10.94 -10.19
C LYS A 7 5.69 9.49 -10.68
N SER A 8 6.73 9.00 -11.35
CA SER A 8 6.78 7.63 -11.86
C SER A 8 6.62 6.61 -10.73
N ASP A 9 5.96 5.53 -11.05
CA ASP A 9 5.68 4.44 -10.14
C ASP A 9 5.76 3.07 -10.82
N SER A 10 5.85 2.04 -10.00
CA SER A 10 5.84 0.65 -10.41
C SER A 10 5.25 -0.25 -9.33
N ILE A 11 4.51 -1.27 -9.75
CA ILE A 11 3.95 -2.30 -8.89
C ILE A 11 4.34 -3.65 -9.45
N ILE A 12 4.90 -4.51 -8.61
CA ILE A 12 5.21 -5.91 -8.88
C ILE A 12 4.25 -6.75 -8.04
N SER A 13 3.32 -7.42 -8.69
CA SER A 13 2.30 -8.25 -8.02
C SER A 13 1.92 -9.45 -8.88
N PRO A 14 1.13 -10.41 -8.37
CA PRO A 14 0.60 -11.51 -9.19
C PRO A 14 -0.31 -11.06 -10.35
N LEU A 15 -0.77 -9.80 -10.35
CA LEU A 15 -1.54 -9.20 -11.46
C LEU A 15 -0.64 -8.71 -12.58
N GLY A 16 0.67 -8.59 -12.36
CA GLY A 16 1.64 -8.21 -13.37
C GLY A 16 2.78 -7.35 -12.84
N PHE A 17 3.73 -7.10 -13.74
CA PHE A 17 4.92 -6.28 -13.47
C PHE A 17 4.76 -4.92 -14.15
N GLY A 18 4.89 -3.85 -13.36
CA GLY A 18 4.61 -2.46 -13.73
C GLY A 18 3.17 -2.04 -13.40
N THR A 19 2.98 -0.76 -13.07
CA THR A 19 1.67 -0.22 -12.65
C THR A 19 0.59 -0.38 -13.72
N MET A 20 0.92 -0.14 -14.98
CA MET A 20 -0.07 -0.24 -16.07
C MET A 20 -0.59 -1.66 -16.30
N ALA A 21 0.26 -2.68 -16.09
CA ALA A 21 -0.18 -4.08 -16.13
C ALA A 21 -1.19 -4.38 -15.02
N ASN A 22 -0.89 -3.94 -13.80
CA ASN A 22 -1.79 -4.10 -12.66
C ASN A 22 -3.11 -3.34 -12.87
N LEU A 23 -3.07 -2.10 -13.33
CA LEU A 23 -4.26 -1.28 -13.58
C LEU A 23 -5.17 -1.92 -14.66
N ARG A 24 -4.58 -2.50 -15.71
CA ARG A 24 -5.33 -3.25 -16.72
C ARG A 24 -6.09 -4.42 -16.11
N GLU A 25 -5.46 -5.20 -15.23
CA GLU A 25 -6.10 -6.34 -14.58
C GLU A 25 -7.22 -5.90 -13.61
N LEU A 26 -7.06 -4.77 -12.92
CA LEU A 26 -8.13 -4.18 -12.11
C LEU A 26 -9.33 -3.78 -12.98
N ARG A 27 -9.11 -3.15 -14.13
CA ARG A 27 -10.17 -2.78 -15.08
C ARG A 27 -10.90 -4.00 -15.65
N LEU A 28 -10.18 -5.09 -15.85
CA LEU A 28 -10.77 -6.38 -16.25
C LEU A 28 -11.40 -7.13 -15.06
N GLN A 29 -11.36 -6.55 -13.87
CA GLN A 29 -11.84 -7.16 -12.64
C GLN A 29 -11.17 -8.52 -12.33
N ASN A 30 -9.95 -8.74 -12.78
CA ASN A 30 -9.17 -9.93 -12.43
C ASN A 30 -8.59 -9.77 -11.02
N SER A 31 -8.58 -10.87 -10.26
CA SER A 31 -8.04 -10.92 -8.90
C SER A 31 -6.80 -11.81 -8.85
N ALA A 32 -5.82 -11.38 -8.05
CA ALA A 32 -4.64 -12.18 -7.71
C ALA A 32 -4.96 -13.34 -6.74
N LEU A 33 -6.11 -13.28 -6.06
CA LEU A 33 -6.47 -14.21 -5.01
C LEU A 33 -6.81 -15.58 -5.58
N LYS A 34 -6.01 -16.59 -5.23
CA LYS A 34 -6.22 -17.99 -5.61
C LYS A 34 -6.15 -18.86 -4.37
N LEU A 35 -6.91 -19.97 -4.39
CA LEU A 35 -6.80 -20.98 -3.36
C LEU A 35 -5.40 -21.62 -3.43
N GLN A 36 -4.65 -21.50 -2.36
CA GLN A 36 -3.34 -22.11 -2.21
C GLN A 36 -3.49 -23.56 -1.78
N LYS A 37 -2.57 -24.41 -2.24
CA LYS A 37 -2.60 -25.86 -1.93
C LYS A 37 -2.60 -26.08 -0.43
N PRO A 38 -3.38 -27.07 0.07
CA PRO A 38 -3.32 -27.48 1.47
C PRO A 38 -1.90 -27.86 1.88
N THR A 39 -1.54 -27.50 3.10
CA THR A 39 -0.28 -27.89 3.74
C THR A 39 -0.59 -28.56 5.08
N SER A 40 0.42 -29.18 5.72
CA SER A 40 0.23 -29.73 7.07
C SER A 40 -0.23 -28.69 8.10
N LYS A 41 0.18 -27.43 7.92
CA LYS A 41 -0.23 -26.31 8.77
C LYS A 41 -1.61 -25.72 8.39
N TYR A 42 -2.01 -25.84 7.12
CA TYR A 42 -3.25 -25.30 6.56
C TYR A 42 -4.00 -26.36 5.75
N PRO A 43 -4.63 -27.36 6.42
CA PRO A 43 -5.25 -28.50 5.72
C PRO A 43 -6.40 -28.12 4.80
N ALA A 44 -7.12 -27.04 5.09
CA ALA A 44 -8.20 -26.51 4.25
C ALA A 44 -7.72 -25.63 3.09
N GLY A 45 -6.40 -25.31 3.03
CA GLY A 45 -5.87 -24.26 2.17
C GLY A 45 -6.24 -22.86 2.65
N TYR A 46 -5.83 -21.86 1.90
CA TYR A 46 -6.12 -20.45 2.16
C TYR A 46 -6.08 -19.65 0.86
N TYR A 47 -6.79 -18.52 0.80
CA TYR A 47 -6.73 -17.63 -0.37
C TYR A 47 -5.62 -16.61 -0.21
N ALA A 48 -4.75 -16.53 -1.21
CA ALA A 48 -3.68 -15.52 -1.26
C ALA A 48 -3.28 -15.18 -2.71
N GLY A 49 -2.80 -13.95 -2.89
CA GLY A 49 -2.09 -13.52 -4.10
C GLY A 49 -0.59 -13.84 -3.95
N MET A 50 -0.12 -14.93 -4.53
CA MET A 50 1.27 -15.38 -4.45
C MET A 50 2.00 -15.10 -5.76
N LEU A 51 3.21 -14.57 -5.67
CA LEU A 51 4.12 -14.41 -6.80
C LEU A 51 4.97 -15.66 -7.00
N ASP A 52 4.97 -16.16 -8.23
CA ASP A 52 5.85 -17.25 -8.63
C ASP A 52 7.31 -16.77 -8.69
N GLU A 53 8.19 -17.45 -7.97
CA GLU A 53 9.61 -17.10 -7.91
C GLU A 53 10.30 -17.26 -9.26
N GLU A 54 9.91 -18.25 -10.09
CA GLU A 54 10.46 -18.42 -11.43
C GLU A 54 10.18 -17.21 -12.34
N ILE A 55 9.01 -16.59 -12.20
CA ILE A 55 8.66 -15.37 -12.96
C ILE A 55 9.51 -14.20 -12.49
N ILE A 56 9.71 -14.06 -11.17
CA ILE A 56 10.58 -13.03 -10.60
C ILE A 56 12.01 -13.23 -11.08
N ASP A 57 12.53 -14.45 -11.00
CA ASP A 57 13.91 -14.78 -11.39
C ASP A 57 14.16 -14.54 -12.87
N ARG A 58 13.21 -14.89 -13.74
CA ARG A 58 13.29 -14.58 -15.17
C ARG A 58 13.42 -13.09 -15.43
N SER A 59 12.66 -12.26 -14.74
CA SER A 59 12.73 -10.80 -14.88
C SER A 59 14.01 -10.25 -14.26
N PHE A 60 14.40 -10.76 -13.10
CA PHE A 60 15.56 -10.27 -12.37
C PHE A 60 16.88 -10.67 -13.04
N SER A 61 16.95 -11.84 -13.70
CA SER A 61 18.14 -12.31 -14.42
C SER A 61 18.61 -11.35 -15.54
N LEU A 62 17.73 -10.46 -16.00
CA LEU A 62 18.09 -9.45 -16.98
C LEU A 62 18.90 -8.27 -16.38
N ILE A 63 18.92 -8.13 -15.05
CA ILE A 63 19.51 -6.97 -14.36
C ILE A 63 20.49 -7.37 -13.24
N GLY A 64 20.48 -8.63 -12.79
CA GLY A 64 21.31 -9.11 -11.69
C GLY A 64 21.39 -10.62 -11.59
N ASN A 65 22.28 -11.11 -10.71
CA ASN A 65 22.39 -12.53 -10.42
C ASN A 65 21.33 -12.93 -9.36
N CYS A 66 20.41 -13.81 -9.71
CA CYS A 66 19.32 -14.24 -8.82
C CYS A 66 19.81 -14.89 -7.52
N GLU A 67 20.98 -15.53 -7.53
CA GLU A 67 21.54 -16.21 -6.36
C GLU A 67 21.99 -15.26 -5.24
N ASP A 68 22.22 -13.98 -5.57
CA ASP A 68 22.73 -12.98 -4.63
C ASP A 68 21.62 -12.27 -3.83
N TYR A 69 20.35 -12.45 -4.22
CA TYR A 69 19.22 -11.71 -3.68
C TYR A 69 18.07 -12.62 -3.24
N THR A 70 17.40 -12.24 -2.15
CA THR A 70 16.16 -12.91 -1.70
C THR A 70 14.99 -12.58 -2.63
N LYS A 71 13.90 -13.35 -2.55
CA LYS A 71 12.68 -13.06 -3.30
C LYS A 71 12.20 -11.62 -3.09
N LEU A 72 12.12 -11.17 -1.83
CA LEU A 72 11.68 -9.80 -1.52
C LEU A 72 12.63 -8.73 -2.08
N GLU A 73 13.93 -8.93 -1.95
CA GLU A 73 14.92 -8.00 -2.50
C GLU A 73 14.82 -7.90 -4.02
N LYS A 74 14.68 -9.03 -4.73
CA LYS A 74 14.44 -9.06 -6.18
C LYS A 74 13.20 -8.25 -6.57
N MET A 75 12.10 -8.43 -5.85
CA MET A 75 10.86 -7.69 -6.10
C MET A 75 11.00 -6.17 -5.87
N LEU A 76 11.64 -5.78 -4.77
CA LEU A 76 11.91 -4.36 -4.47
C LEU A 76 12.83 -3.74 -5.52
N ILE A 77 13.90 -4.44 -5.90
CA ILE A 77 14.85 -3.97 -6.92
C ILE A 77 14.14 -3.82 -8.27
N LEU A 78 13.31 -4.76 -8.70
CA LEU A 78 12.53 -4.67 -9.93
C LEU A 78 11.59 -3.45 -9.93
N ALA A 79 10.87 -3.22 -8.83
CA ALA A 79 9.98 -2.06 -8.71
C ALA A 79 10.76 -0.73 -8.75
N ILE A 80 11.87 -0.63 -8.01
CA ILE A 80 12.72 0.56 -7.99
C ILE A 80 13.39 0.78 -9.36
N LYS A 81 13.86 -0.29 -10.02
CA LYS A 81 14.52 -0.21 -11.34
C LYS A 81 13.60 0.41 -12.38
N ASP A 82 12.33 -0.01 -12.43
CA ASP A 82 11.34 0.55 -13.36
C ASP A 82 11.09 2.05 -13.10
N VAL A 83 11.15 2.49 -11.85
CA VAL A 83 11.07 3.91 -11.50
C VAL A 83 12.33 4.67 -11.89
N VAL A 84 13.51 4.12 -11.58
CA VAL A 84 14.82 4.75 -11.91
C VAL A 84 14.97 4.92 -13.41
N ASP A 85 14.53 3.95 -14.21
CA ASP A 85 14.63 4.03 -15.68
C ASP A 85 13.73 5.12 -16.30
N LYS A 86 12.66 5.52 -15.61
CA LYS A 86 11.72 6.56 -16.06
C LYS A 86 12.08 7.96 -15.58
N GLU A 87 12.96 8.09 -14.58
CA GLU A 87 13.21 9.36 -13.90
C GLU A 87 14.64 9.83 -14.05
N ALA A 88 14.84 10.76 -14.95
CA ALA A 88 16.17 11.37 -15.20
C ALA A 88 16.73 12.14 -13.97
N ARG A 89 15.90 12.47 -12.99
CA ARG A 89 16.29 13.19 -11.77
C ARG A 89 16.77 12.30 -10.64
N VAL A 90 16.71 10.98 -10.81
CA VAL A 90 17.28 10.05 -9.83
C VAL A 90 18.80 10.13 -9.90
N ASP A 91 19.40 10.58 -8.81
CA ASP A 91 20.85 10.66 -8.63
C ASP A 91 21.25 9.88 -7.39
N SER A 92 22.14 8.91 -7.55
CA SER A 92 22.58 8.04 -6.46
C SER A 92 23.27 8.78 -5.30
N LEU A 93 23.74 10.02 -5.51
CA LEU A 93 24.41 10.83 -4.50
C LEU A 93 23.42 11.64 -3.64
N SER A 94 22.29 12.06 -4.20
CA SER A 94 21.37 13.02 -3.59
C SER A 94 19.95 12.52 -3.37
N THR A 95 19.48 11.55 -4.16
CA THR A 95 18.13 10.97 -4.00
C THR A 95 18.02 10.21 -2.68
N GLY A 96 16.96 10.48 -1.94
CA GLY A 96 16.60 9.71 -0.75
C GLY A 96 16.00 8.35 -1.12
N LEU A 97 16.27 7.32 -0.31
CA LEU A 97 15.62 6.01 -0.43
C LEU A 97 14.91 5.67 0.88
N VAL A 98 13.58 5.49 0.83
CA VAL A 98 12.74 5.08 1.97
C VAL A 98 12.09 3.75 1.63
N ILE A 99 12.38 2.73 2.45
CA ILE A 99 11.87 1.37 2.25
C ILE A 99 10.93 0.99 3.38
N ALA A 100 9.72 0.56 3.03
CA ALA A 100 8.72 0.07 3.97
C ALA A 100 8.53 -1.44 3.86
N THR A 101 8.50 -2.11 5.00
CA THR A 101 8.19 -3.54 5.11
C THR A 101 7.78 -3.86 6.54
N THR A 102 6.96 -4.88 6.72
CA THR A 102 6.60 -5.33 8.09
C THR A 102 7.55 -6.36 8.63
N LYS A 103 8.09 -7.23 7.80
CA LYS A 103 8.87 -8.41 8.20
C LYS A 103 10.20 -8.55 7.46
N GLY A 104 10.38 -7.85 6.33
CA GLY A 104 11.58 -8.00 5.53
C GLY A 104 11.81 -9.46 5.13
N ASN A 105 13.05 -9.89 5.23
CA ASN A 105 13.49 -11.26 4.91
C ASN A 105 13.28 -12.26 6.06
N ILE A 106 12.14 -12.22 6.77
CA ILE A 106 11.88 -13.07 7.94
C ILE A 106 12.03 -14.57 7.64
N ASP A 107 11.77 -14.99 6.42
CA ASP A 107 11.89 -16.39 5.99
C ASP A 107 13.30 -16.93 6.12
N LEU A 108 14.32 -16.07 6.07
CA LEU A 108 15.73 -16.47 6.24
C LEU A 108 16.03 -17.05 7.62
N LEU A 109 15.15 -16.89 8.61
CA LEU A 109 15.28 -17.57 9.91
C LEU A 109 15.29 -19.11 9.75
N ASN A 110 14.66 -19.61 8.69
CA ASN A 110 14.54 -21.04 8.40
C ASN A 110 15.51 -21.53 7.33
N PHE A 111 16.32 -20.65 6.73
CA PHE A 111 17.23 -20.98 5.62
C PHE A 111 18.63 -20.41 5.88
N ASN A 112 19.65 -21.15 5.45
CA ASN A 112 21.05 -20.78 5.63
C ASN A 112 21.73 -20.29 4.32
N LYS A 113 20.93 -19.90 3.30
CA LYS A 113 21.48 -19.46 2.00
C LYS A 113 22.20 -18.10 2.09
N PHE A 114 21.74 -17.25 2.99
CA PHE A 114 22.27 -15.87 3.16
C PHE A 114 22.78 -15.64 4.58
N ALA A 115 23.60 -14.62 4.76
CA ALA A 115 24.06 -14.20 6.08
C ALA A 115 22.85 -13.85 6.98
N LYS A 116 22.91 -14.26 8.26
CA LYS A 116 21.79 -14.11 9.20
C LYS A 116 21.35 -12.66 9.39
N GLU A 117 22.30 -11.72 9.29
CA GLU A 117 22.03 -10.29 9.40
C GLU A 117 21.07 -9.76 8.31
N ARG A 118 20.87 -10.48 7.19
CA ARG A 118 19.92 -10.10 6.14
C ARG A 118 18.44 -10.24 6.58
N VAL A 119 18.16 -10.85 7.71
CA VAL A 119 16.84 -10.80 8.38
C VAL A 119 16.55 -9.40 8.93
N GLU A 120 17.60 -8.66 9.34
CA GLU A 120 17.43 -7.32 9.86
C GLU A 120 16.98 -6.35 8.76
N LEU A 121 15.94 -5.57 9.04
CA LEU A 121 15.29 -4.72 8.03
C LEU A 121 16.26 -3.69 7.42
N TRP A 122 17.14 -3.12 8.26
CA TRP A 122 18.15 -2.16 7.79
C TRP A 122 19.16 -2.81 6.83
N LYS A 123 19.51 -4.08 7.07
CA LYS A 123 20.48 -4.80 6.22
C LYS A 123 19.87 -5.16 4.86
N MET A 124 18.62 -5.65 4.86
CA MET A 124 17.85 -5.85 3.62
C MET A 124 17.77 -4.55 2.81
N ALA A 125 17.41 -3.44 3.46
CA ALA A 125 17.31 -2.14 2.80
C ALA A 125 18.68 -1.67 2.25
N GLN A 126 19.77 -1.91 2.96
CA GLN A 126 21.12 -1.60 2.50
C GLN A 126 21.48 -2.41 1.25
N VAL A 127 21.15 -3.70 1.21
CA VAL A 127 21.40 -4.56 0.01
C VAL A 127 20.67 -3.98 -1.21
N VAL A 128 19.42 -3.55 -1.05
CA VAL A 128 18.67 -2.90 -2.12
C VAL A 128 19.31 -1.57 -2.55
N ALA A 129 19.74 -0.75 -1.58
CA ALA A 129 20.43 0.52 -1.87
C ALA A 129 21.77 0.31 -2.59
N ASP A 130 22.53 -0.69 -2.20
CA ASP A 130 23.85 -1.03 -2.79
C ASP A 130 23.70 -1.45 -4.25
N PHE A 131 22.62 -2.16 -4.62
CA PHE A 131 22.33 -2.53 -6.00
C PHE A 131 22.30 -1.32 -6.95
N PHE A 132 21.73 -0.21 -6.49
CA PHE A 132 21.64 1.03 -7.26
C PHE A 132 22.81 2.00 -7.03
N GLY A 133 23.69 1.67 -6.10
CA GLY A 133 24.83 2.53 -5.73
C GLY A 133 24.44 3.79 -4.94
N PHE A 134 23.25 3.81 -4.30
CA PHE A 134 22.83 4.93 -3.46
C PHE A 134 23.81 5.19 -2.32
N LYS A 135 24.24 6.44 -2.16
CA LYS A 135 25.20 6.87 -1.13
C LYS A 135 24.52 7.28 0.18
N ASN A 136 23.29 7.77 0.08
CA ASN A 136 22.48 8.00 1.25
C ASN A 136 22.07 6.66 1.87
N LYS A 137 22.21 6.54 3.19
CA LYS A 137 21.70 5.36 3.91
C LYS A 137 20.19 5.27 3.71
N PRO A 138 19.65 4.10 3.35
CA PRO A 138 18.21 3.92 3.22
C PRO A 138 17.52 4.10 4.57
N ILE A 139 16.35 4.71 4.55
CA ILE A 139 15.48 4.87 5.70
C ILE A 139 14.49 3.73 5.70
N VAL A 140 14.41 2.99 6.79
CA VAL A 140 13.46 1.88 6.94
C VAL A 140 12.26 2.34 7.76
N VAL A 141 11.07 2.09 7.23
CA VAL A 141 9.79 2.35 7.90
C VAL A 141 9.07 1.02 8.11
N SER A 142 8.77 0.71 9.37
CA SER A 142 8.03 -0.50 9.74
C SER A 142 7.01 -0.18 10.82
N ASN A 143 5.74 -0.07 10.42
CA ASN A 143 4.61 0.18 11.31
C ASN A 143 3.36 -0.54 10.79
N ALA A 144 3.35 -1.87 10.93
CA ALA A 144 2.26 -2.74 10.48
C ALA A 144 1.75 -2.36 9.06
N CYS A 145 0.44 -2.36 8.85
CA CYS A 145 -0.17 -2.18 7.53
C CYS A 145 -0.12 -0.72 7.02
N ILE A 146 0.20 0.25 7.88
CA ILE A 146 0.35 1.65 7.46
C ILE A 146 1.75 1.98 6.94
N SER A 147 2.70 1.04 6.98
CA SER A 147 4.13 1.28 6.68
C SER A 147 4.35 2.01 5.35
N GLY A 148 3.70 1.57 4.26
CA GLY A 148 3.85 2.19 2.94
C GLY A 148 3.34 3.63 2.88
N GLY A 149 2.21 3.93 3.54
CA GLY A 149 1.71 5.31 3.66
C GLY A 149 2.60 6.18 4.54
N LEU A 150 3.09 5.61 5.65
CA LEU A 150 4.04 6.30 6.53
C LEU A 150 5.38 6.56 5.83
N ALA A 151 5.80 5.70 4.90
CA ALA A 151 7.00 5.93 4.09
C ALA A 151 6.82 7.08 3.10
N ILE A 152 5.63 7.23 2.46
CA ILE A 152 5.30 8.41 1.65
C ILE A 152 5.40 9.68 2.50
N LYS A 153 4.76 9.68 3.68
CA LYS A 153 4.81 10.81 4.62
C LYS A 153 6.25 11.14 5.01
N THR A 154 7.03 10.14 5.39
CA THR A 154 8.43 10.31 5.80
C THR A 154 9.28 10.93 4.68
N ALA A 155 9.15 10.45 3.46
CA ALA A 155 9.86 11.00 2.30
C ALA A 155 9.44 12.46 2.03
N ALA A 156 8.13 12.74 2.06
CA ALA A 156 7.61 14.08 1.89
C ALA A 156 8.09 15.06 2.97
N ASP A 157 8.12 14.62 4.24
CA ASP A 157 8.61 15.44 5.35
C ASP A 157 10.12 15.75 5.20
N PHE A 158 10.93 14.80 4.72
CA PHE A 158 12.34 15.04 4.44
C PHE A 158 12.56 15.98 3.25
N ILE A 159 11.73 15.91 2.22
CA ILE A 159 11.76 16.86 1.11
C ILE A 159 11.34 18.25 1.60
N LYS A 160 10.23 18.36 2.33
CA LYS A 160 9.74 19.64 2.88
C LYS A 160 10.72 20.28 3.87
N SER A 161 11.54 19.51 4.55
CA SER A 161 12.61 20.01 5.45
C SER A 161 13.92 20.31 4.73
N GLY A 162 14.02 20.10 3.41
CA GLY A 162 15.22 20.34 2.61
C GLY A 162 16.32 19.30 2.79
N LYS A 163 16.04 18.15 3.42
CA LYS A 163 17.03 17.06 3.57
C LYS A 163 17.28 16.35 2.24
N PHE A 164 16.24 16.20 1.42
CA PHE A 164 16.29 15.68 0.06
C PHE A 164 15.50 16.62 -0.88
N HIS A 165 15.85 16.67 -2.14
CA HIS A 165 15.03 17.31 -3.17
C HIS A 165 14.00 16.33 -3.77
N ASN A 166 14.36 15.05 -3.77
CA ASN A 166 13.50 13.95 -4.21
C ASN A 166 13.84 12.66 -3.47
N ALA A 167 12.95 11.70 -3.55
CA ALA A 167 13.14 10.40 -2.93
C ALA A 167 12.43 9.30 -3.72
N ILE A 168 12.96 8.08 -3.66
CA ILE A 168 12.23 6.87 -4.01
C ILE A 168 11.65 6.28 -2.72
N VAL A 169 10.34 6.07 -2.71
CA VAL A 169 9.65 5.30 -1.69
C VAL A 169 9.35 3.93 -2.26
N ALA A 170 9.82 2.88 -1.62
CA ALA A 170 9.54 1.52 -2.00
C ALA A 170 8.93 0.74 -0.82
N ALA A 171 8.05 -0.21 -1.10
CA ALA A 171 7.49 -1.09 -0.09
C ALA A 171 7.31 -2.50 -0.61
N GLY A 172 7.48 -3.51 0.25
CA GLY A 172 7.28 -4.90 -0.13
C GLY A 172 7.14 -5.81 1.08
N ASP A 173 6.31 -6.83 0.93
CA ASP A 173 6.17 -7.93 1.90
C ASP A 173 5.80 -9.24 1.18
N LEU A 174 6.10 -10.36 1.82
CA LEU A 174 5.80 -11.71 1.35
C LEU A 174 4.77 -12.40 2.26
N VAL A 175 4.07 -13.38 1.71
CA VAL A 175 3.20 -14.30 2.45
C VAL A 175 4.04 -15.48 2.96
N SER A 176 4.76 -15.24 4.04
CA SER A 176 5.61 -16.24 4.69
C SER A 176 4.86 -17.13 5.67
N ASP A 177 5.44 -18.25 6.04
CA ASP A 177 4.91 -19.11 7.13
C ASP A 177 4.74 -18.35 8.44
N PHE A 178 5.65 -17.40 8.72
CA PHE A 178 5.56 -16.54 9.90
C PHE A 178 4.31 -15.65 9.85
N VAL A 179 4.06 -15.01 8.71
CA VAL A 179 2.89 -14.15 8.48
C VAL A 179 1.60 -14.96 8.57
N LEU A 180 1.54 -16.08 7.85
CA LEU A 180 0.38 -16.97 7.86
C LEU A 180 0.04 -17.44 9.28
N SER A 181 1.05 -17.93 10.03
CA SER A 181 0.85 -18.40 11.40
C SER A 181 0.36 -17.28 12.33
N GLY A 182 0.90 -16.06 12.17
CA GLY A 182 0.46 -14.90 12.93
C GLY A 182 -1.01 -14.57 12.68
N PHE A 183 -1.43 -14.42 11.43
CA PHE A 183 -2.82 -14.10 11.09
C PHE A 183 -3.80 -15.23 11.43
N GLN A 184 -3.37 -16.48 11.35
CA GLN A 184 -4.17 -17.61 11.79
C GLN A 184 -4.38 -17.60 13.30
N SER A 185 -3.37 -17.27 14.09
CA SER A 185 -3.48 -17.19 15.55
C SER A 185 -4.49 -16.14 16.02
N PHE A 186 -4.69 -15.09 15.23
CA PHE A 186 -5.72 -14.07 15.44
C PHE A 186 -7.08 -14.43 14.84
N GLN A 187 -7.21 -15.59 14.19
CA GLN A 187 -8.44 -16.00 13.48
C GLN A 187 -8.92 -14.95 12.45
N ALA A 188 -7.98 -14.25 11.84
CA ALA A 188 -8.28 -13.13 10.95
C ALA A 188 -8.35 -13.53 9.47
N MET A 189 -7.99 -14.78 9.12
CA MET A 189 -7.94 -15.24 7.73
C MET A 189 -9.31 -15.73 7.23
N SER A 190 -9.65 -15.35 6.00
CA SER A 190 -10.83 -15.84 5.31
C SER A 190 -10.59 -17.23 4.70
N ALA A 191 -11.62 -18.08 4.77
CA ALA A 191 -11.67 -19.35 4.04
C ALA A 191 -11.98 -19.20 2.54
N LYS A 192 -12.37 -17.99 2.10
CA LYS A 192 -12.68 -17.63 0.70
C LYS A 192 -11.89 -16.38 0.31
N ALA A 193 -11.97 -15.97 -0.96
CA ALA A 193 -11.45 -14.67 -1.36
C ALA A 193 -12.15 -13.55 -0.56
N CYS A 194 -11.38 -12.63 0.00
CA CYS A 194 -11.90 -11.61 0.90
C CYS A 194 -12.91 -10.67 0.18
N LYS A 195 -13.92 -10.23 0.95
CA LYS A 195 -15.01 -9.35 0.52
C LYS A 195 -15.04 -8.09 1.42
N PRO A 196 -14.24 -7.05 1.13
CA PRO A 196 -14.24 -5.83 1.96
C PRO A 196 -15.62 -5.19 2.06
N PHE A 197 -16.04 -4.82 3.29
CA PHE A 197 -17.31 -4.19 3.66
C PHE A 197 -18.56 -5.03 3.40
N ASP A 198 -18.42 -6.22 2.81
CA ASP A 198 -19.56 -7.08 2.45
C ASP A 198 -20.18 -7.77 3.67
N ALA A 199 -21.47 -8.11 3.54
CA ALA A 199 -22.21 -8.85 4.59
C ALA A 199 -21.65 -10.26 4.85
N GLU A 200 -21.07 -10.90 3.84
CA GLU A 200 -20.42 -12.21 3.96
C GLU A 200 -18.91 -12.13 4.28
N ARG A 201 -18.40 -10.95 4.63
CA ARG A 201 -16.99 -10.82 5.01
C ARG A 201 -16.67 -11.66 6.24
N ASN A 202 -15.57 -12.36 6.22
CA ASN A 202 -15.20 -13.26 7.33
C ASN A 202 -13.68 -13.29 7.61
N GLY A 203 -12.92 -12.38 7.04
CA GLY A 203 -11.48 -12.29 7.24
C GLY A 203 -10.72 -11.84 6.00
N ILE A 204 -9.42 -11.72 6.17
CA ILE A 204 -8.52 -11.27 5.11
C ILE A 204 -8.11 -12.42 4.19
N SER A 205 -7.76 -12.07 2.95
CA SER A 205 -6.83 -12.84 2.11
C SER A 205 -5.52 -12.09 2.05
N LEU A 206 -4.38 -12.78 2.17
CA LEU A 206 -3.06 -12.17 2.11
C LEU A 206 -2.59 -12.00 0.65
N GLY A 207 -1.57 -11.15 0.45
CA GLY A 207 -0.95 -10.97 -0.86
C GLY A 207 0.53 -10.62 -0.78
N GLU A 208 1.29 -11.05 -1.78
CA GLU A 208 2.67 -10.65 -1.99
C GLU A 208 2.72 -9.52 -3.02
N ALA A 209 3.44 -8.47 -2.71
CA ALA A 209 3.74 -7.44 -3.69
C ALA A 209 4.93 -6.59 -3.26
N ALA A 210 5.53 -5.92 -4.25
CA ALA A 210 6.40 -4.78 -4.04
C ALA A 210 5.94 -3.62 -4.92
N ALA A 211 6.17 -2.40 -4.46
CA ALA A 211 5.89 -1.20 -5.22
C ALA A 211 6.95 -0.14 -4.97
N ALA A 212 7.11 0.78 -5.92
CA ALA A 212 7.94 1.95 -5.76
C ALA A 212 7.27 3.18 -6.40
N VAL A 213 7.52 4.35 -5.83
CA VAL A 213 7.10 5.64 -6.39
C VAL A 213 8.22 6.66 -6.20
N PHE A 214 8.47 7.46 -7.23
CA PHE A 214 9.33 8.63 -7.15
C PHE A 214 8.55 9.82 -6.63
N ILE A 215 9.08 10.48 -5.61
CA ILE A 215 8.50 11.68 -4.99
C ILE A 215 9.45 12.84 -5.18
N ASP A 216 8.94 13.97 -5.67
CA ASP A 216 9.72 15.11 -6.06
C ASP A 216 9.06 16.43 -5.63
N GLU A 217 9.87 17.44 -5.29
CA GLU A 217 9.43 18.81 -5.06
C GLU A 217 9.09 19.57 -6.35
N GLN A 218 9.59 19.12 -7.49
CA GLN A 218 9.36 19.76 -8.77
C GLN A 218 8.12 19.21 -9.48
N THR A 219 7.29 20.10 -9.96
CA THR A 219 6.19 19.75 -10.85
C THR A 219 6.70 19.50 -12.28
N SER A 220 5.90 18.83 -13.12
CA SER A 220 6.11 18.75 -14.56
C SER A 220 5.10 19.64 -15.30
N GLN A 221 5.25 19.79 -16.60
CA GLN A 221 4.24 20.49 -17.43
C GLN A 221 2.93 19.71 -17.55
N GLU A 222 2.97 18.40 -17.31
CA GLU A 222 1.80 17.52 -17.30
C GLU A 222 1.02 17.62 -15.99
N GLN A 223 -0.15 17.01 -15.95
CA GLN A 223 -0.88 16.81 -14.70
C GLN A 223 -0.06 15.96 -13.73
N ASN A 224 -0.01 16.39 -12.48
CA ASN A 224 0.64 15.67 -11.40
C ASN A 224 -0.36 15.36 -10.29
N VAL A 225 0.03 14.48 -9.39
CA VAL A 225 -0.67 14.27 -8.14
C VAL A 225 0.19 14.75 -6.99
N GLU A 226 -0.28 15.78 -6.30
CA GLU A 226 0.33 16.34 -5.11
C GLU A 226 -0.04 15.50 -3.88
N PHE A 227 0.95 15.16 -3.07
CA PHE A 227 0.76 14.71 -1.71
C PHE A 227 0.64 15.94 -0.80
N ILE A 228 -0.57 16.22 -0.31
CA ILE A 228 -0.82 17.40 0.51
C ILE A 228 -0.28 17.17 1.92
N HIS A 229 -0.84 16.20 2.62
CA HIS A 229 -0.47 15.90 4.01
C HIS A 229 -0.92 14.50 4.43
N ALA A 230 -0.37 14.03 5.54
CA ALA A 230 -0.82 12.83 6.23
C ALA A 230 -0.77 13.02 7.74
N VAL A 231 -1.75 12.45 8.42
CA VAL A 231 -1.81 12.38 9.88
C VAL A 231 -1.85 10.93 10.33
N THR A 232 -1.06 10.62 11.34
CA THR A 232 -1.07 9.32 12.01
C THR A 232 -1.62 9.44 13.42
N THR A 233 -2.34 8.42 13.85
CA THR A 233 -2.87 8.28 15.21
C THR A 233 -2.67 6.86 15.69
N ASN A 234 -2.87 6.61 16.97
CA ASN A 234 -2.82 5.27 17.54
C ASN A 234 -3.98 5.03 18.49
N ASP A 235 -4.70 3.93 18.27
CA ASP A 235 -5.72 3.43 19.18
C ASP A 235 -5.07 2.70 20.34
N ALA A 236 -5.40 3.07 21.57
CA ALA A 236 -4.96 2.37 22.77
C ALA A 236 -5.93 1.25 23.19
N ASN A 237 -6.60 0.58 22.22
CA ASN A 237 -7.62 -0.41 22.54
C ASN A 237 -7.03 -1.82 22.74
N HIS A 238 -6.62 -2.48 21.66
CA HIS A 238 -6.10 -3.85 21.70
C HIS A 238 -5.08 -4.05 20.57
N ILE A 239 -4.12 -4.95 20.78
CA ILE A 239 -3.04 -5.19 19.80
C ILE A 239 -3.54 -5.67 18.43
N SER A 240 -4.63 -6.40 18.38
CA SER A 240 -5.21 -6.95 17.14
C SER A 240 -6.62 -6.45 16.83
N GLY A 241 -7.23 -5.65 17.72
CA GLY A 241 -8.57 -5.11 17.54
C GLY A 241 -8.59 -3.59 17.52
N PRO A 242 -9.22 -2.96 16.51
CA PRO A 242 -9.38 -1.50 16.48
C PRO A 242 -10.38 -1.04 17.55
N SER A 243 -10.47 0.29 17.76
CA SER A 243 -11.53 0.87 18.59
C SER A 243 -12.90 0.54 18.01
N ARG A 244 -13.89 0.35 18.90
CA ARG A 244 -15.26 0.00 18.48
C ARG A 244 -16.04 1.19 17.91
N ASP A 245 -15.60 2.39 18.21
CA ASP A 245 -16.20 3.68 17.82
C ASP A 245 -15.41 4.39 16.71
N GLY A 246 -14.38 3.74 16.15
CA GLY A 246 -13.56 4.28 15.09
C GLY A 246 -12.71 5.49 15.49
N GLU A 247 -12.50 5.71 16.80
CA GLU A 247 -11.89 6.93 17.33
C GLU A 247 -10.52 7.25 16.72
N GLY A 248 -9.63 6.25 16.60
CA GLY A 248 -8.28 6.47 16.09
C GLY A 248 -8.29 6.97 14.65
N LEU A 249 -9.04 6.33 13.76
CA LEU A 249 -9.14 6.74 12.36
C LEU A 249 -9.90 8.08 12.23
N TYR A 250 -11.00 8.26 12.98
CA TYR A 250 -11.72 9.53 13.04
C TYR A 250 -10.80 10.70 13.43
N GLN A 251 -9.97 10.52 14.46
CA GLN A 251 -9.00 11.53 14.88
C GLN A 251 -7.93 11.80 13.80
N ALA A 252 -7.51 10.76 13.04
CA ALA A 252 -6.57 10.97 11.94
C ALA A 252 -7.20 11.84 10.84
N ILE A 253 -8.45 11.58 10.45
CA ILE A 253 -9.19 12.34 9.45
C ILE A 253 -9.46 13.78 9.95
N SER A 254 -10.02 13.95 11.14
CA SER A 254 -10.34 15.25 11.70
C SER A 254 -9.11 16.15 11.85
N ARG A 255 -7.98 15.61 12.30
CA ARG A 255 -6.72 16.38 12.36
C ARG A 255 -6.19 16.70 10.97
N LEU A 256 -6.36 15.80 9.99
CA LEU A 256 -5.95 16.05 8.61
C LEU A 256 -6.75 17.22 8.02
N GLU A 257 -8.06 17.26 8.21
CA GLU A 257 -8.92 18.39 7.85
C GLU A 257 -8.48 19.70 8.55
N HIS A 258 -8.22 19.63 9.85
CA HIS A 258 -7.75 20.80 10.61
C HIS A 258 -6.42 21.35 10.09
N PHE A 259 -5.44 20.51 9.78
CA PHE A 259 -4.13 20.94 9.30
C PHE A 259 -4.13 21.43 7.86
N THR A 260 -5.02 20.90 7.01
CA THR A 260 -5.06 21.24 5.59
C THR A 260 -6.08 22.32 5.26
N GLY A 261 -7.10 22.48 6.10
CA GLY A 261 -8.27 23.30 5.82
C GLY A 261 -9.20 22.68 4.78
N ILE A 262 -8.94 21.45 4.32
CA ILE A 262 -9.75 20.71 3.34
C ILE A 262 -10.82 19.94 4.10
N THR A 263 -12.08 20.10 3.70
CA THR A 263 -13.24 19.47 4.33
C THR A 263 -13.69 18.22 3.56
N SER A 264 -14.56 17.41 4.18
CA SER A 264 -15.17 16.25 3.55
C SER A 264 -15.88 16.57 2.22
N GLU A 265 -16.46 17.77 2.09
CA GLU A 265 -17.15 18.22 0.87
C GLU A 265 -16.25 18.37 -0.35
N GLU A 266 -14.94 18.52 -0.14
CA GLU A 266 -13.93 18.65 -1.20
C GLU A 266 -13.33 17.30 -1.64
N ILE A 267 -13.69 16.20 -0.94
CA ILE A 267 -13.16 14.87 -1.24
C ILE A 267 -14.03 14.16 -2.28
N ASP A 268 -13.46 13.76 -3.40
CA ASP A 268 -14.16 13.14 -4.51
C ASP A 268 -14.17 11.62 -4.46
N ALA A 269 -13.17 11.00 -3.83
CA ALA A 269 -13.00 9.55 -3.75
C ALA A 269 -12.21 9.13 -2.52
N ILE A 270 -12.48 7.92 -2.02
CA ILE A 270 -11.78 7.31 -0.88
C ILE A 270 -11.20 5.96 -1.28
N SER A 271 -9.90 5.77 -1.03
CA SER A 271 -9.28 4.45 -1.00
C SER A 271 -9.16 4.00 0.45
N ALA A 272 -10.09 3.16 0.90
CA ALA A 272 -10.15 2.65 2.25
C ALA A 272 -9.13 1.55 2.52
N HIS A 273 -8.90 1.21 3.79
CA HIS A 273 -8.13 0.04 4.15
C HIS A 273 -8.89 -1.24 3.82
N GLY A 274 -10.12 -1.41 4.30
CA GLY A 274 -11.07 -2.45 3.94
C GLY A 274 -10.47 -3.86 3.90
N THR A 275 -10.30 -4.50 5.06
CA THR A 275 -9.62 -5.79 5.18
C THR A 275 -10.53 -7.01 5.03
N ALA A 276 -11.84 -6.80 4.93
CA ALA A 276 -12.86 -7.82 5.01
C ALA A 276 -12.93 -8.54 6.38
N THR A 277 -12.30 -7.99 7.41
CA THR A 277 -12.53 -8.45 8.77
C THR A 277 -13.73 -7.73 9.37
N ILE A 278 -14.46 -8.44 10.24
CA ILE A 278 -15.69 -7.92 10.86
C ILE A 278 -15.40 -6.60 11.60
N TYR A 279 -14.33 -6.57 12.38
CA TYR A 279 -14.04 -5.42 13.25
C TYR A 279 -13.39 -4.25 12.53
N ASN A 280 -12.45 -4.48 11.58
CA ASN A 280 -11.80 -3.37 10.89
C ASN A 280 -12.77 -2.63 9.97
N ASP A 281 -13.55 -3.35 9.18
CA ASP A 281 -14.46 -2.72 8.23
C ASP A 281 -15.58 -1.97 8.94
N GLU A 282 -16.04 -2.48 10.09
CA GLU A 282 -16.98 -1.78 10.96
C GLU A 282 -16.36 -0.51 11.56
N MET A 283 -15.12 -0.60 12.04
CA MET A 283 -14.40 0.55 12.59
C MET A 283 -14.21 1.66 11.53
N GLU A 284 -13.82 1.30 10.31
CA GLU A 284 -13.69 2.27 9.21
C GLU A 284 -15.03 2.90 8.85
N ALA A 285 -16.10 2.09 8.78
CA ALA A 285 -17.45 2.58 8.48
C ALA A 285 -17.92 3.62 9.51
N ILE A 286 -17.75 3.35 10.79
CA ILE A 286 -18.09 4.30 11.87
C ILE A 286 -17.21 5.57 11.77
N ALA A 287 -15.91 5.44 11.50
CA ALA A 287 -15.04 6.59 11.37
C ALA A 287 -15.41 7.48 10.17
N PHE A 288 -15.80 6.89 9.04
CA PHE A 288 -16.26 7.63 7.86
C PHE A 288 -17.61 8.32 8.12
N ASP A 289 -18.56 7.64 8.79
CA ASP A 289 -19.84 8.23 9.20
C ASP A 289 -19.63 9.46 10.09
N ARG A 290 -18.81 9.34 11.13
CA ARG A 290 -18.43 10.43 12.04
C ARG A 290 -17.73 11.60 11.34
N SER A 291 -17.08 11.34 10.21
CA SER A 291 -16.36 12.34 9.38
C SER A 291 -17.22 12.90 8.25
N ASN A 292 -18.52 12.58 8.16
CA ASN A 292 -19.42 12.95 7.06
C ASN A 292 -18.89 12.54 5.66
N LEU A 293 -18.32 11.33 5.56
CA LEU A 293 -17.74 10.80 4.31
C LEU A 293 -18.60 9.70 3.67
N ASN A 294 -19.82 9.47 4.16
CA ASN A 294 -20.70 8.35 3.75
C ASN A 294 -21.05 8.36 2.26
N ASP A 295 -21.28 9.53 1.70
CA ASP A 295 -21.73 9.72 0.31
C ASP A 295 -20.56 9.72 -0.69
N ILE A 296 -19.31 9.75 -0.20
CA ILE A 296 -18.13 9.78 -1.06
C ILE A 296 -17.86 8.37 -1.61
N PRO A 297 -17.69 8.20 -2.93
CA PRO A 297 -17.34 6.92 -3.52
C PRO A 297 -16.09 6.32 -2.88
N LEU A 298 -16.22 5.07 -2.42
CA LEU A 298 -15.21 4.39 -1.63
C LEU A 298 -14.91 3.00 -2.22
N HIS A 299 -13.63 2.62 -2.25
CA HIS A 299 -13.22 1.27 -2.61
C HIS A 299 -12.15 0.71 -1.67
N SER A 300 -12.06 -0.63 -1.64
CA SER A 300 -10.90 -1.36 -1.14
C SER A 300 -10.29 -2.22 -2.23
N LEU A 301 -8.97 -2.21 -2.35
CA LEU A 301 -8.23 -2.99 -3.34
C LEU A 301 -7.87 -4.41 -2.87
N LYS A 302 -8.22 -4.77 -1.64
CA LYS A 302 -7.84 -6.08 -1.07
C LYS A 302 -8.53 -7.26 -1.75
N GLY A 303 -9.69 -7.04 -2.36
CA GLY A 303 -10.32 -8.05 -3.23
C GLY A 303 -9.52 -8.38 -4.49
N TYR A 304 -8.61 -7.50 -4.92
CA TYR A 304 -7.72 -7.71 -6.06
C TYR A 304 -6.37 -8.28 -5.66
N PHE A 305 -5.63 -7.59 -4.79
CA PHE A 305 -4.24 -7.93 -4.43
C PHE A 305 -4.13 -8.86 -3.23
N GLY A 306 -5.18 -8.96 -2.41
CA GLY A 306 -5.07 -9.39 -1.04
C GLY A 306 -4.49 -8.28 -0.15
N HIS A 307 -4.31 -8.58 1.11
CA HIS A 307 -3.63 -7.70 2.04
C HIS A 307 -2.12 -7.85 1.89
N THR A 308 -1.47 -6.90 1.25
CA THR A 308 -0.03 -6.90 0.97
C THR A 308 0.80 -6.28 2.12
N LEU A 309 0.27 -6.33 3.33
CA LEU A 309 0.93 -5.93 4.59
C LEU A 309 1.51 -4.50 4.51
N GLY A 310 2.82 -4.35 4.71
CA GLY A 310 3.47 -3.04 4.66
C GLY A 310 3.48 -2.37 3.29
N ALA A 311 3.29 -3.13 2.21
CA ALA A 311 3.17 -2.58 0.87
C ALA A 311 1.77 -2.04 0.54
N SER A 312 0.72 -2.44 1.29
CA SER A 312 -0.68 -2.12 0.99
C SER A 312 -0.93 -0.64 0.76
N ALA A 313 -0.59 0.19 1.74
CA ALA A 313 -0.89 1.61 1.65
C ALA A 313 -0.13 2.32 0.51
N LEU A 314 1.07 1.86 0.14
CA LEU A 314 1.80 2.39 -1.02
C LEU A 314 1.14 1.99 -2.34
N ILE A 315 0.81 0.71 -2.54
CA ILE A 315 0.12 0.20 -3.73
C ILE A 315 -1.22 0.93 -3.92
N GLU A 316 -1.99 1.02 -2.86
CA GLU A 316 -3.30 1.67 -2.85
C GLU A 316 -3.20 3.18 -3.14
N SER A 317 -2.14 3.86 -2.65
CA SER A 317 -1.84 5.27 -3.00
C SER A 317 -1.44 5.44 -4.46
N ILE A 318 -0.64 4.52 -5.02
CA ILE A 318 -0.30 4.51 -6.45
C ILE A 318 -1.56 4.33 -7.29
N MET A 319 -2.42 3.37 -6.96
CA MET A 319 -3.68 3.16 -7.69
C MET A 319 -4.61 4.37 -7.57
N LEU A 320 -4.69 5.00 -6.39
CA LEU A 320 -5.46 6.22 -6.19
C LEU A 320 -4.91 7.40 -7.00
N LYS A 321 -3.58 7.51 -7.14
CA LYS A 321 -2.95 8.47 -8.05
C LYS A 321 -3.45 8.28 -9.48
N HIS A 322 -3.52 7.03 -9.96
CA HIS A 322 -4.00 6.74 -11.31
C HIS A 322 -5.51 6.98 -11.44
N SER A 323 -6.31 6.77 -10.38
CA SER A 323 -7.73 7.19 -10.34
C SER A 323 -7.89 8.70 -10.54
N LEU A 324 -7.09 9.50 -9.83
CA LEU A 324 -7.06 10.96 -9.98
C LEU A 324 -6.71 11.38 -11.42
N LEU A 325 -5.61 10.83 -11.97
CA LEU A 325 -5.13 11.20 -13.31
C LEU A 325 -6.11 10.78 -14.43
N ASN A 326 -6.76 9.63 -14.30
CA ASN A 326 -7.67 9.08 -15.30
C ASN A 326 -9.14 9.46 -15.08
N ASN A 327 -9.49 10.12 -13.97
CA ASN A 327 -10.87 10.40 -13.56
C ASN A 327 -11.73 9.11 -13.49
N GLU A 328 -11.16 8.04 -12.95
CA GLU A 328 -11.75 6.71 -12.94
C GLU A 328 -11.92 6.20 -11.51
N LEU A 329 -13.14 5.83 -11.12
CA LEU A 329 -13.41 5.14 -9.87
C LEU A 329 -13.13 3.64 -10.03
N ILE A 330 -12.35 3.07 -9.11
CA ILE A 330 -12.03 1.64 -9.09
C ILE A 330 -13.10 0.89 -8.30
N ILE A 331 -13.54 -0.26 -8.82
CA ILE A 331 -14.54 -1.12 -8.18
C ILE A 331 -13.96 -1.74 -6.90
N SER A 332 -14.76 -1.82 -5.84
CA SER A 332 -14.47 -2.65 -4.66
C SER A 332 -14.80 -4.11 -4.97
N LYS A 333 -13.79 -4.88 -5.36
CA LYS A 333 -13.95 -6.27 -5.83
C LYS A 333 -14.57 -7.16 -4.76
N ASN A 334 -15.51 -8.02 -5.17
CA ASN A 334 -16.25 -9.00 -4.37
C ASN A 334 -17.30 -8.41 -3.41
N PHE A 335 -17.56 -7.12 -3.42
CA PHE A 335 -18.65 -6.51 -2.67
C PHE A 335 -20.01 -6.75 -3.39
N GLU A 336 -21.01 -7.23 -2.67
CA GLU A 336 -22.38 -7.48 -3.17
C GLU A 336 -23.43 -6.75 -2.33
N SER A 337 -23.30 -6.76 -1.01
CA SER A 337 -24.23 -6.10 -0.09
C SER A 337 -23.51 -5.62 1.16
N SER A 338 -23.95 -4.48 1.72
CA SER A 338 -23.32 -3.92 2.92
C SER A 338 -23.46 -4.83 4.14
N GLY A 339 -22.34 -5.04 4.83
CA GLY A 339 -22.28 -5.77 6.08
C GLY A 339 -21.80 -4.91 7.26
N VAL A 340 -21.71 -3.59 7.06
CA VAL A 340 -21.33 -2.61 8.10
C VAL A 340 -22.52 -1.77 8.52
N SER A 341 -22.45 -1.18 9.73
CA SER A 341 -23.58 -0.46 10.33
C SER A 341 -23.85 0.89 9.67
N ALA A 342 -22.80 1.57 9.18
CA ALA A 342 -22.95 2.83 8.47
C ALA A 342 -23.24 2.60 6.98
N SER A 343 -24.08 3.43 6.39
CA SER A 343 -24.34 3.42 4.95
C SER A 343 -23.18 4.07 4.22
N LEU A 344 -22.38 3.29 3.50
CA LEU A 344 -21.23 3.76 2.72
C LEU A 344 -21.51 3.66 1.22
N ASN A 345 -21.00 4.61 0.45
CA ASN A 345 -21.06 4.59 -1.00
C ASN A 345 -19.92 3.73 -1.59
N ILE A 346 -20.05 2.40 -1.45
CA ILE A 346 -19.08 1.44 -1.99
C ILE A 346 -19.18 1.41 -3.51
N THR A 347 -18.05 1.62 -4.20
CA THR A 347 -17.97 1.60 -5.66
C THR A 347 -18.14 0.17 -6.18
N THR A 348 -19.25 -0.11 -6.88
CA THR A 348 -19.59 -1.42 -7.46
C THR A 348 -19.49 -1.45 -8.97
N GLU A 349 -19.44 -0.29 -9.61
CA GLU A 349 -19.38 -0.15 -11.07
C GLU A 349 -18.22 0.78 -11.46
N ALA A 350 -17.53 0.44 -12.55
CA ALA A 350 -16.50 1.32 -13.12
C ALA A 350 -17.17 2.58 -13.67
N THR A 351 -16.84 3.72 -13.10
CA THR A 351 -17.47 5.00 -13.46
C THR A 351 -16.39 6.04 -13.74
N GLN A 352 -16.58 6.77 -14.84
CA GLN A 352 -15.83 7.99 -15.12
C GLN A 352 -16.44 9.12 -14.29
N LYS A 353 -15.63 9.70 -13.40
CA LYS A 353 -16.01 10.82 -12.54
C LYS A 353 -14.82 11.73 -12.41
N GLU A 354 -15.01 13.03 -12.54
CA GLU A 354 -13.94 13.99 -12.24
C GLU A 354 -13.52 13.82 -10.78
N ILE A 355 -12.23 13.53 -10.56
CA ILE A 355 -11.62 13.33 -9.25
C ILE A 355 -10.46 14.31 -9.14
N ASN A 356 -10.57 15.29 -8.26
CA ASN A 356 -9.55 16.31 -8.03
C ASN A 356 -8.86 16.13 -6.67
N MET A 357 -9.61 15.62 -5.68
CA MET A 357 -9.15 15.40 -4.32
C MET A 357 -9.51 13.97 -3.87
N ALA A 358 -8.58 13.26 -3.28
CA ALA A 358 -8.83 11.92 -2.79
C ALA A 358 -8.19 11.65 -1.42
N LEU A 359 -8.93 10.92 -0.60
CA LEU A 359 -8.51 10.46 0.72
C LEU A 359 -8.04 9.00 0.64
N LYS A 360 -6.89 8.72 1.21
CA LYS A 360 -6.40 7.36 1.46
C LYS A 360 -6.33 7.11 2.96
N THR A 361 -6.94 6.02 3.43
CA THR A 361 -6.86 5.59 4.83
C THR A 361 -6.22 4.21 4.95
N ALA A 362 -5.48 3.98 6.01
CA ALA A 362 -5.01 2.65 6.37
C ALA A 362 -4.96 2.50 7.89
N SER A 363 -5.23 1.27 8.34
CA SER A 363 -5.18 0.89 9.74
C SER A 363 -4.37 -0.38 9.91
N GLY A 364 -3.77 -0.60 11.07
CA GLY A 364 -2.91 -1.76 11.29
C GLY A 364 -2.94 -2.28 12.71
N PHE A 365 -2.49 -3.51 12.87
CA PHE A 365 -2.29 -4.10 14.20
C PHE A 365 -1.39 -3.21 15.06
N GLY A 366 -1.66 -3.18 16.37
CA GLY A 366 -1.06 -2.23 17.30
C GLY A 366 -1.83 -0.91 17.38
N GLY A 367 -2.96 -0.77 16.67
CA GLY A 367 -3.84 0.39 16.73
C GLY A 367 -3.39 1.58 15.86
N CYS A 368 -2.38 1.40 15.01
CA CYS A 368 -1.90 2.48 14.15
C CYS A 368 -2.89 2.79 13.02
N ASN A 369 -3.16 4.08 12.79
CA ASN A 369 -4.00 4.59 11.71
C ASN A 369 -3.27 5.69 10.96
N ILE A 370 -3.55 5.83 9.67
CA ILE A 370 -3.08 6.93 8.82
C ILE A 370 -4.20 7.39 7.90
N ALA A 371 -4.33 8.72 7.77
CA ALA A 371 -5.16 9.38 6.77
C ALA A 371 -4.27 10.30 5.92
N MET A 372 -4.39 10.24 4.60
CA MET A 372 -3.55 10.95 3.63
C MET A 372 -4.40 11.61 2.56
N LEU A 373 -4.09 12.87 2.19
CA LEU A 373 -4.74 13.61 1.12
C LEU A 373 -3.85 13.76 -0.10
N PHE A 374 -4.46 13.49 -1.25
CA PHE A 374 -3.86 13.65 -2.57
C PHE A 374 -4.72 14.55 -3.45
N ARG A 375 -4.07 15.44 -4.22
CA ARG A 375 -4.73 16.38 -5.11
C ARG A 375 -4.17 16.28 -6.52
N LYS A 376 -5.04 16.20 -7.52
CA LYS A 376 -4.68 16.36 -8.92
C LYS A 376 -4.40 17.81 -9.21
N THR A 377 -3.22 18.12 -9.76
CA THR A 377 -2.87 19.48 -10.16
C THR A 377 -3.32 19.75 -11.60
N LYS A 378 -3.59 21.01 -11.91
CA LYS A 378 -3.81 21.45 -13.29
C LYS A 378 -2.48 21.42 -14.04
N PRO A 379 -2.47 21.15 -15.36
CA PRO A 379 -1.29 21.36 -16.17
C PRO A 379 -0.82 22.82 -16.04
N HIS A 380 0.48 23.03 -15.99
CA HIS A 380 1.02 24.39 -16.11
C HIS A 380 0.90 24.82 -17.59
N VAL A 381 0.07 25.85 -17.83
CA VAL A 381 -0.10 26.49 -19.14
C VAL A 381 1.12 27.34 -19.47
#